data_ddf2134b72430aed0887ab4a255a346a
#
_entry.id   ddf2134b72430aed0887ab4a255a346a
#
_cell.length_a   1.000
_cell.length_b   1.000
_cell.length_c   1.000
_cell.angle_alpha   90.00
_cell.angle_beta   90.00
_cell.angle_gamma   90.00
#
_symmetry.space_group_name_H-M   'P 1'
#
loop_
_entity.id
_entity.type
_entity.pdbx_description
1 polymer ?
#
loop_
_entity_poly.entity_id
_entity_poly.type
_entity_poly.pdbx_seq_one_letter_code
_entity_poly.pdbx_strand_id
1 'polypeptide(L)'
;MLLLNLNKIRTAQDRFEQVYPPEQIGGDENFRVVAPASLAFDIFKDKDQFRLVGQVRTTLELPCGRCLEPFTMPVDQSFDLRYQPHAANTGEGEREIEEDDLTTAFYENEEIDLGQLMREQFYLSLPMKPLCGEDCKGLCPMCGTNLNRGTCDCKREWDDPRLAALKTLKRES
;
A
#
# COMPACT_ATOMS: atom_id res chain seq x y z
N MET A 1 2.65 -1.98 -19.40
CA MET A 1 3.81 -2.17 -18.50
C MET A 1 4.60 -0.87 -18.49
N LEU A 2 4.90 -0.37 -17.31
CA LEU A 2 5.64 0.89 -17.13
C LEU A 2 7.10 0.53 -16.83
N LEU A 3 7.86 0.17 -17.88
CA LEU A 3 9.22 -0.34 -17.74
C LEU A 3 10.25 0.79 -17.89
N LEU A 4 11.15 0.88 -16.91
CA LEU A 4 12.35 1.70 -16.98
C LEU A 4 13.50 0.85 -17.50
N ASN A 5 14.03 1.18 -18.66
CA ASN A 5 15.18 0.47 -19.24
C ASN A 5 16.48 1.03 -18.69
N LEU A 6 17.21 0.19 -17.94
CA LEU A 6 18.46 0.55 -17.27
C LEU A 6 19.64 0.79 -18.20
N ASN A 7 19.61 0.20 -19.41
CA ASN A 7 20.64 0.42 -20.42
C ASN A 7 20.70 1.87 -20.95
N LYS A 8 19.59 2.61 -20.76
CA LYS A 8 19.54 4.04 -21.17
C LYS A 8 20.25 4.95 -20.17
N ILE A 9 20.49 4.48 -18.94
CA ILE A 9 21.12 5.25 -17.87
C ILE A 9 22.64 5.14 -18.06
N ARG A 10 23.22 6.20 -18.59
CA ARG A 10 24.66 6.28 -18.92
C ARG A 10 25.48 7.06 -17.90
N THR A 11 24.81 7.86 -17.08
CA THR A 11 25.43 8.70 -16.04
C THR A 11 25.41 7.99 -14.69
N ALA A 12 26.33 8.34 -13.80
CA ALA A 12 26.35 7.81 -12.43
C ALA A 12 25.12 8.26 -11.62
N GLN A 13 24.51 9.40 -12.02
CA GLN A 13 23.27 9.91 -11.44
C GLN A 13 22.42 10.49 -12.58
N ASP A 14 21.12 10.19 -12.54
CA ASP A 14 20.11 10.74 -13.45
C ASP A 14 18.83 11.04 -12.67
N ARG A 15 17.98 11.94 -13.21
CA ARG A 15 16.70 12.30 -12.61
C ARG A 15 15.56 11.91 -13.51
N PHE A 16 14.58 11.27 -12.91
CA PHE A 16 13.36 10.83 -13.57
C PHE A 16 12.14 11.54 -12.96
N GLU A 17 11.27 12.08 -13.81
CA GLU A 17 10.03 12.70 -13.39
C GLU A 17 8.96 12.44 -14.46
N GLN A 18 7.88 11.80 -14.07
CA GLN A 18 6.78 11.49 -14.97
C GLN A 18 5.44 11.41 -14.24
N VAL A 19 4.37 11.75 -14.96
CA VAL A 19 2.99 11.64 -14.48
C VAL A 19 2.28 10.54 -15.28
N TYR A 20 1.67 9.61 -14.56
CA TYR A 20 0.95 8.49 -15.13
C TYR A 20 -0.56 8.64 -14.90
N PRO A 21 -1.39 8.45 -15.91
CA PRO A 21 -2.84 8.44 -15.73
C PRO A 21 -3.28 7.20 -14.92
N PRO A 22 -4.40 7.29 -14.18
CA PRO A 22 -4.88 6.21 -13.31
C PRO A 22 -5.05 4.86 -14.01
N GLU A 23 -5.47 4.88 -15.28
CA GLU A 23 -5.76 3.68 -16.08
C GLU A 23 -4.50 2.85 -16.36
N GLN A 24 -3.31 3.45 -16.36
CA GLN A 24 -2.05 2.76 -16.59
C GLN A 24 -1.53 2.04 -15.36
N ILE A 25 -1.89 2.53 -14.17
CA ILE A 25 -1.43 1.95 -12.90
C ILE A 25 -2.43 0.90 -12.44
N GLY A 26 -3.72 1.20 -12.60
CA GLY A 26 -4.81 0.34 -12.17
C GLY A 26 -5.05 0.39 -10.66
N GLY A 27 -5.67 -0.66 -10.17
CA GLY A 27 -5.97 -0.88 -8.75
C GLY A 27 -6.24 -2.36 -8.54
N ASP A 28 -6.68 -2.70 -7.34
CA ASP A 28 -7.07 -4.06 -6.97
C ASP A 28 -8.27 -4.05 -5.99
N GLU A 29 -8.44 -5.14 -5.25
CA GLU A 29 -9.54 -5.28 -4.27
C GLU A 29 -9.42 -4.30 -3.09
N ASN A 30 -8.22 -3.79 -2.80
CA ASN A 30 -7.95 -2.97 -1.64
C ASN A 30 -8.02 -1.47 -1.93
N PHE A 31 -7.65 -1.07 -3.14
CA PHE A 31 -7.69 0.33 -3.56
C PHE A 31 -7.85 0.51 -5.07
N ARG A 32 -8.30 1.69 -5.45
CA ARG A 32 -8.33 2.16 -6.84
C ARG A 32 -7.60 3.50 -6.94
N VAL A 33 -6.74 3.65 -7.94
CA VAL A 33 -6.10 4.93 -8.25
C VAL A 33 -7.13 5.82 -8.96
N VAL A 34 -7.43 7.01 -8.40
CA VAL A 34 -8.47 7.92 -8.92
C VAL A 34 -7.92 9.25 -9.42
N ALA A 35 -6.65 9.53 -9.16
CA ALA A 35 -5.96 10.72 -9.66
C ALA A 35 -4.67 10.32 -10.39
N PRO A 36 -4.14 11.17 -11.29
CA PRO A 36 -2.84 10.93 -11.90
C PRO A 36 -1.74 10.76 -10.84
N ALA A 37 -0.87 9.77 -11.04
CA ALA A 37 0.26 9.54 -10.15
C ALA A 37 1.50 10.26 -10.67
N SER A 38 2.04 11.16 -9.86
CA SER A 38 3.32 11.82 -10.11
C SER A 38 4.43 11.00 -9.45
N LEU A 39 5.35 10.49 -10.26
CA LEU A 39 6.54 9.75 -9.82
C LEU A 39 7.78 10.56 -10.14
N ALA A 40 8.57 10.89 -9.12
CA ALA A 40 9.82 11.61 -9.26
C ALA A 40 10.90 10.95 -8.39
N PHE A 41 12.05 10.65 -8.99
CA PHE A 41 13.18 10.07 -8.27
C PHE A 41 14.52 10.39 -8.92
N ASP A 42 15.55 10.35 -8.11
CA ASP A 42 16.94 10.31 -8.55
C ASP A 42 17.40 8.86 -8.60
N ILE A 43 18.06 8.47 -9.68
CA ILE A 43 18.64 7.14 -9.85
C ILE A 43 20.16 7.25 -9.79
N PHE A 44 20.76 6.43 -8.94
CA PHE A 44 22.20 6.31 -8.78
C PHE A 44 22.64 4.94 -9.26
N LYS A 45 23.65 4.92 -10.13
CA LYS A 45 24.22 3.69 -10.70
C LYS A 45 25.60 3.42 -10.11
N ASP A 46 25.75 2.23 -9.52
CA ASP A 46 27.03 1.68 -9.10
C ASP A 46 27.19 0.28 -9.69
N LYS A 47 27.97 0.19 -10.79
CA LYS A 47 28.13 -1.06 -11.59
C LYS A 47 26.77 -1.60 -12.05
N ASP A 48 26.37 -2.76 -11.50
CA ASP A 48 25.11 -3.45 -11.81
C ASP A 48 24.04 -3.21 -10.73
N GLN A 49 24.29 -2.27 -9.79
CA GLN A 49 23.35 -1.89 -8.76
C GLN A 49 22.77 -0.50 -9.04
N PHE A 50 21.48 -0.36 -8.77
CA PHE A 50 20.77 0.90 -8.92
C PHE A 50 20.07 1.27 -7.63
N ARG A 51 20.24 2.51 -7.18
CA ARG A 51 19.50 3.05 -6.03
C ARG A 51 18.55 4.13 -6.54
N LEU A 52 17.27 3.97 -6.23
CA LEU A 52 16.21 4.91 -6.58
C LEU A 52 15.76 5.61 -5.33
N VAL A 53 15.95 6.92 -5.26
CA VAL A 53 15.50 7.74 -4.13
C VAL A 53 14.50 8.77 -4.63
N GLY A 54 13.29 8.74 -4.14
CA GLY A 54 12.25 9.61 -4.66
C GLY A 54 10.94 9.56 -3.91
N GLN A 55 9.90 10.00 -4.59
CA GLN A 55 8.55 10.06 -4.05
C GLN A 55 7.50 9.78 -5.12
N VAL A 56 6.37 9.25 -4.67
CA VAL A 56 5.18 9.07 -5.49
C VAL A 56 3.99 9.75 -4.82
N ARG A 57 3.19 10.49 -5.62
CA ARG A 57 2.01 11.21 -5.17
C ARG A 57 0.82 10.86 -6.02
N THR A 58 -0.30 10.56 -5.39
CA THR A 58 -1.58 10.31 -6.05
C THR A 58 -2.73 10.44 -5.07
N THR A 59 -3.94 10.10 -5.51
CA THR A 59 -5.11 9.91 -4.65
C THR A 59 -5.67 8.51 -4.89
N LEU A 60 -5.86 7.77 -3.81
CA LEU A 60 -6.48 6.46 -3.82
C LEU A 60 -7.91 6.53 -3.33
N GLU A 61 -8.77 5.71 -3.88
CA GLU A 61 -10.10 5.42 -3.36
C GLU A 61 -10.07 4.07 -2.64
N LEU A 62 -10.55 4.04 -1.41
CA LEU A 62 -10.53 2.89 -0.50
C LEU A 62 -11.93 2.63 0.04
N PRO A 63 -12.32 1.37 0.30
CA PRO A 63 -13.51 1.07 1.08
C PRO A 63 -13.26 1.36 2.56
N CYS A 64 -14.21 2.03 3.21
CA CYS A 64 -14.16 2.24 4.65
C CYS A 64 -14.35 0.91 5.41
N GLY A 65 -13.44 0.56 6.31
CA GLY A 65 -13.49 -0.67 7.09
C GLY A 65 -14.68 -0.78 8.08
N ARG A 66 -15.47 0.31 8.26
CA ARG A 66 -16.67 0.31 9.12
C ARG A 66 -17.99 0.38 8.36
N CYS A 67 -18.11 1.28 7.38
CA CYS A 67 -19.37 1.50 6.67
C CYS A 67 -19.35 0.98 5.23
N LEU A 68 -18.23 0.46 4.77
CA LEU A 68 -17.97 -0.09 3.43
C LEU A 68 -18.15 0.92 2.29
N GLU A 69 -18.41 2.19 2.59
CA GLU A 69 -18.49 3.22 1.56
C GLU A 69 -17.11 3.64 1.09
N PRO A 70 -16.96 3.93 -0.22
CA PRO A 70 -15.70 4.40 -0.75
C PRO A 70 -15.40 5.81 -0.24
N PHE A 71 -14.13 6.07 0.04
CA PHE A 71 -13.61 7.39 0.35
C PHE A 71 -12.24 7.58 -0.29
N THR A 72 -11.84 8.82 -0.49
CA THR A 72 -10.56 9.15 -1.12
C THR A 72 -9.51 9.51 -0.08
N MET A 73 -8.27 9.05 -0.30
CA MET A 73 -7.11 9.31 0.53
C MET A 73 -5.96 9.80 -0.34
N PRO A 74 -5.37 10.99 -0.05
CA PRO A 74 -4.16 11.43 -0.71
C PRO A 74 -2.98 10.57 -0.24
N VAL A 75 -2.10 10.24 -1.17
CA VAL A 75 -0.83 9.53 -0.92
C VAL A 75 0.32 10.42 -1.31
N ASP A 76 1.27 10.57 -0.39
CA ASP A 76 2.57 11.21 -0.61
C ASP A 76 3.63 10.32 0.07
N GLN A 77 4.17 9.36 -0.69
CA GLN A 77 5.07 8.35 -0.17
C GLN A 77 6.48 8.57 -0.74
N SER A 78 7.45 8.69 0.15
CA SER A 78 8.88 8.68 -0.21
C SER A 78 9.45 7.27 -0.13
N PHE A 79 10.42 6.98 -1.00
CA PHE A 79 11.08 5.68 -1.05
C PHE A 79 12.59 5.82 -1.29
N ASP A 80 13.34 4.84 -0.83
CA ASP A 80 14.76 4.63 -1.06
C ASP A 80 14.95 3.13 -1.29
N LEU A 81 15.06 2.72 -2.55
CA LEU A 81 15.08 1.32 -2.97
C LEU A 81 16.39 1.01 -3.70
N ARG A 82 16.94 -0.18 -3.43
CA ARG A 82 18.09 -0.72 -4.14
C ARG A 82 17.63 -1.83 -5.06
N TYR A 83 18.17 -1.84 -6.27
CA TYR A 83 17.90 -2.85 -7.27
C TYR A 83 19.20 -3.55 -7.66
N GLN A 84 19.17 -4.89 -7.66
CA GLN A 84 20.29 -5.74 -8.04
C GLN A 84 19.84 -6.75 -9.12
N PRO A 85 20.76 -7.24 -9.97
CA PRO A 85 20.41 -8.29 -10.92
C PRO A 85 19.96 -9.56 -10.18
N HIS A 86 18.92 -10.21 -10.66
CA HIS A 86 18.40 -11.46 -10.08
C HIS A 86 19.48 -12.57 -10.00
N ALA A 87 20.42 -12.59 -10.94
CA ALA A 87 21.55 -13.53 -10.97
C ALA A 87 22.51 -13.39 -9.76
N ALA A 88 22.48 -12.26 -9.05
CA ALA A 88 23.28 -12.06 -7.84
C ALA A 88 22.71 -12.79 -6.61
N ASN A 89 21.46 -13.26 -6.69
CA ASN A 89 20.79 -13.99 -5.61
C ASN A 89 20.93 -15.51 -5.82
N THR A 90 22.16 -16.00 -5.81
CA THR A 90 22.43 -17.44 -5.84
C THR A 90 22.27 -18.06 -4.45
N GLY A 91 21.10 -18.08 -3.88
CA GLY A 91 20.69 -18.55 -2.55
C GLY A 91 21.26 -19.86 -2.00
N GLU A 92 22.54 -20.14 -2.18
CA GLU A 92 23.25 -21.24 -1.58
C GLU A 92 23.91 -20.79 -0.26
N GLY A 93 23.24 -21.11 0.84
CA GLY A 93 23.74 -20.94 2.20
C GLY A 93 22.84 -20.08 3.10
N GLU A 94 22.85 -20.37 4.41
CA GLU A 94 22.28 -19.49 5.41
C GLU A 94 23.12 -18.21 5.46
N ARG A 95 22.52 -17.08 5.09
CA ARG A 95 23.13 -15.75 5.16
C ARG A 95 22.34 -14.90 6.16
N GLU A 96 23.06 -14.20 7.03
CA GLU A 96 22.45 -13.19 7.90
C GLU A 96 21.88 -12.06 7.03
N ILE A 97 20.61 -11.71 7.26
CA ILE A 97 19.91 -10.64 6.54
C ILE A 97 20.35 -9.32 7.17
N GLU A 98 21.01 -8.48 6.41
CA GLU A 98 21.36 -7.11 6.81
C GLU A 98 20.18 -6.16 6.55
N GLU A 99 20.14 -5.00 7.22
CA GLU A 99 19.07 -4.01 7.02
C GLU A 99 18.96 -3.55 5.55
N ASP A 100 20.07 -3.50 4.83
CA ASP A 100 20.13 -3.16 3.42
C ASP A 100 19.44 -4.19 2.52
N ASP A 101 19.37 -5.45 2.93
CA ASP A 101 18.70 -6.52 2.19
C ASP A 101 17.18 -6.32 2.17
N LEU A 102 16.60 -5.69 3.22
CA LEU A 102 15.17 -5.42 3.34
C LEU A 102 14.66 -4.37 2.32
N THR A 103 15.54 -3.50 1.85
CA THR A 103 15.23 -2.46 0.87
C THR A 103 15.72 -2.81 -0.53
N THR A 104 16.21 -4.05 -0.72
CA THR A 104 16.75 -4.52 -1.99
C THR A 104 15.70 -5.29 -2.78
N ALA A 105 15.41 -4.83 -3.98
CA ALA A 105 14.63 -5.52 -4.98
C ALA A 105 15.51 -6.07 -6.10
N PHE A 106 14.98 -7.00 -6.89
CA PHE A 106 15.72 -7.60 -7.99
C PHE A 106 15.13 -7.18 -9.32
N TYR A 107 16.01 -6.92 -10.30
CA TYR A 107 15.57 -6.65 -11.66
C TYR A 107 15.98 -7.79 -12.60
N GLU A 108 15.22 -7.95 -13.68
CA GLU A 108 15.47 -8.88 -14.77
C GLU A 108 15.52 -8.12 -16.10
N ASN A 109 16.25 -8.66 -17.08
CA ASN A 109 16.30 -8.13 -18.44
C ASN A 109 16.69 -6.63 -18.53
N GLU A 110 17.46 -6.12 -17.58
CA GLU A 110 17.85 -4.70 -17.52
C GLU A 110 16.63 -3.74 -17.47
N GLU A 111 15.55 -4.17 -16.81
CA GLU A 111 14.30 -3.39 -16.71
C GLU A 111 13.77 -3.38 -15.27
N ILE A 112 13.25 -2.24 -14.85
CA ILE A 112 12.51 -2.06 -13.58
C ILE A 112 11.05 -1.74 -13.92
N ASP A 113 10.10 -2.49 -13.33
CA ASP A 113 8.67 -2.19 -13.47
C ASP A 113 8.27 -1.07 -12.49
N LEU A 114 8.14 0.15 -13.02
CA LEU A 114 7.70 1.31 -12.25
C LEU A 114 6.23 1.20 -11.81
N GLY A 115 5.41 0.44 -12.53
CA GLY A 115 4.03 0.18 -12.13
C GLY A 115 3.97 -0.67 -10.87
N GLN A 116 4.81 -1.71 -10.78
CA GLN A 116 4.96 -2.51 -9.58
C GLN A 116 5.50 -1.67 -8.41
N LEU A 117 6.58 -0.91 -8.64
CA LEU A 117 7.14 -0.01 -7.64
C LEU A 117 6.07 0.92 -7.05
N MET A 118 5.30 1.59 -7.89
CA MET A 118 4.24 2.49 -7.41
C MET A 118 3.19 1.75 -6.59
N ARG A 119 2.72 0.58 -7.03
CA ARG A 119 1.74 -0.22 -6.28
C ARG A 119 2.26 -0.63 -4.91
N GLU A 120 3.52 -1.07 -4.82
CA GLU A 120 4.16 -1.42 -3.54
C GLU A 120 4.19 -0.22 -2.59
N GLN A 121 4.53 0.98 -3.09
CA GLN A 121 4.51 2.20 -2.28
C GLN A 121 3.09 2.58 -1.84
N PHE A 122 2.08 2.35 -2.68
CA PHE A 122 0.69 2.56 -2.30
C PHE A 122 0.28 1.63 -1.16
N TYR A 123 0.61 0.33 -1.25
CA TYR A 123 0.35 -0.61 -0.16
C TYR A 123 1.00 -0.20 1.16
N LEU A 124 2.25 0.27 1.13
CA LEU A 124 2.94 0.75 2.32
C LEU A 124 2.30 2.01 2.92
N SER A 125 1.60 2.81 2.12
CA SER A 125 0.90 4.01 2.57
C SER A 125 -0.50 3.73 3.14
N LEU A 126 -1.07 2.53 2.89
CA LEU A 126 -2.41 2.19 3.37
C LEU A 126 -2.46 2.10 4.88
N PRO A 127 -3.44 2.74 5.54
CA PRO A 127 -3.63 2.56 6.96
C PRO A 127 -4.14 1.14 7.27
N MET A 128 -3.73 0.55 8.38
CA MET A 128 -4.21 -0.77 8.82
C MET A 128 -5.73 -0.85 8.98
N LYS A 129 -6.38 0.28 9.24
CA LYS A 129 -7.85 0.42 9.33
C LYS A 129 -8.28 1.64 8.53
N PRO A 130 -8.59 1.49 7.24
CA PRO A 130 -9.07 2.60 6.43
C PRO A 130 -10.45 3.04 6.92
N LEU A 131 -10.59 4.29 7.29
CA LEU A 131 -11.84 4.88 7.77
C LEU A 131 -12.15 6.16 7.00
N CYS A 132 -13.40 6.34 6.59
CA CYS A 132 -13.85 7.57 5.93
C CYS A 132 -13.86 8.80 6.87
N GLY A 133 -13.80 8.56 8.18
CA GLY A 133 -13.69 9.54 9.24
C GLY A 133 -13.56 8.85 10.59
N GLU A 134 -12.97 9.53 11.57
CA GLU A 134 -12.78 9.01 12.92
C GLU A 134 -14.11 8.67 13.60
N ASP A 135 -15.13 9.50 13.36
CA ASP A 135 -16.48 9.37 13.90
C ASP A 135 -17.38 8.43 13.09
N CYS A 136 -16.84 7.66 12.15
CA CYS A 136 -17.62 6.73 11.34
C CYS A 136 -18.34 5.71 12.24
N LYS A 137 -19.69 5.73 12.22
CA LYS A 137 -20.55 4.84 13.02
C LYS A 137 -20.64 3.42 12.45
N GLY A 138 -20.24 3.24 11.19
CA GLY A 138 -20.25 1.94 10.52
C GLY A 138 -21.64 1.45 10.13
N LEU A 139 -21.72 0.14 9.92
CA LEU A 139 -22.98 -0.56 9.64
C LEU A 139 -23.55 -1.15 10.92
N CYS A 140 -24.87 -1.23 10.98
CA CYS A 140 -25.55 -1.98 12.03
C CYS A 140 -25.21 -3.48 11.90
N PRO A 141 -24.70 -4.14 12.94
CA PRO A 141 -24.31 -5.56 12.87
C PRO A 141 -25.50 -6.50 12.68
N MET A 142 -26.74 -6.03 12.92
CA MET A 142 -27.94 -6.85 12.80
C MET A 142 -28.63 -6.74 11.43
N CYS A 143 -28.77 -5.51 10.91
CA CYS A 143 -29.52 -5.27 9.67
C CYS A 143 -28.70 -4.66 8.53
N GLY A 144 -27.40 -4.34 8.75
CA GLY A 144 -26.55 -3.74 7.74
C GLY A 144 -26.83 -2.28 7.40
N THR A 145 -27.77 -1.62 8.08
CA THR A 145 -28.06 -0.19 7.86
C THR A 145 -26.82 0.66 8.14
N ASN A 146 -26.48 1.57 7.24
CA ASN A 146 -25.38 2.52 7.44
C ASN A 146 -25.80 3.58 8.49
N LEU A 147 -25.16 3.49 9.67
CA LEU A 147 -25.48 4.34 10.83
C LEU A 147 -24.95 5.78 10.69
N ASN A 148 -24.18 6.09 9.64
CA ASN A 148 -23.81 7.47 9.31
C ASN A 148 -24.94 8.20 8.58
N ARG A 149 -25.82 7.45 7.89
CA ARG A 149 -26.93 8.01 7.08
C ARG A 149 -28.30 7.89 7.74
N GLY A 150 -28.43 6.97 8.70
CA GLY A 150 -29.72 6.71 9.33
C GLY A 150 -29.58 6.01 10.67
N THR A 151 -30.72 5.73 11.28
CA THR A 151 -30.83 4.97 12.51
C THR A 151 -31.64 3.70 12.27
N CYS A 152 -31.46 2.69 13.09
CA CYS A 152 -32.27 1.48 13.09
C CYS A 152 -32.73 1.14 14.53
N ASP A 153 -33.83 0.43 14.64
CA ASP A 153 -34.43 0.03 15.94
C ASP A 153 -33.92 -1.35 16.41
N CYS A 154 -32.84 -1.85 15.79
CA CYS A 154 -32.26 -3.14 16.17
C CYS A 154 -31.66 -3.07 17.57
N LYS A 155 -32.11 -3.97 18.45
CA LYS A 155 -31.52 -4.14 19.78
C LYS A 155 -30.18 -4.89 19.62
N ARG A 156 -29.10 -4.31 20.16
CA ARG A 156 -27.75 -4.93 20.17
C ARG A 156 -27.65 -5.96 21.31
N GLU A 157 -28.53 -6.93 21.33
CA GLU A 157 -28.42 -8.06 22.24
C GLU A 157 -27.76 -9.22 21.49
N TRP A 158 -26.43 -9.21 21.46
CA TRP A 158 -25.69 -10.39 21.02
C TRP A 158 -25.31 -11.20 22.25
N ASP A 159 -26.08 -12.26 22.48
CA ASP A 159 -25.91 -13.21 23.56
C ASP A 159 -25.38 -14.53 22.97
N ASP A 160 -24.06 -14.72 22.95
CA ASP A 160 -23.48 -16.01 22.63
C ASP A 160 -23.56 -16.90 23.87
N PRO A 161 -24.30 -18.03 23.83
CA PRO A 161 -24.43 -18.95 24.96
C PRO A 161 -23.08 -19.48 25.47
N ARG A 162 -22.07 -19.57 24.60
CA ARG A 162 -20.72 -20.01 24.97
C ARG A 162 -19.98 -19.01 25.86
N LEU A 163 -20.35 -17.73 25.78
CA LEU A 163 -19.76 -16.63 26.54
C LEU A 163 -20.59 -16.24 27.75
N ALA A 164 -21.68 -16.96 28.04
CA ALA A 164 -22.59 -16.67 29.18
C ALA A 164 -21.82 -16.65 30.52
N ALA A 165 -20.83 -17.50 30.71
CA ALA A 165 -19.99 -17.53 31.91
C ALA A 165 -19.17 -16.24 32.14
N LEU A 166 -18.81 -15.50 31.08
CA LEU A 166 -18.07 -14.24 31.17
C LEU A 166 -18.93 -13.07 31.68
N LYS A 167 -20.26 -13.18 31.61
CA LYS A 167 -21.17 -12.14 32.12
C LYS A 167 -21.09 -12.02 33.65
N THR A 168 -20.76 -13.09 34.36
CA THR A 168 -20.63 -13.08 35.82
C THR A 168 -19.41 -12.26 36.28
N LEU A 169 -18.32 -12.20 35.48
CA LEU A 169 -17.12 -11.46 35.81
C LEU A 169 -17.30 -9.92 35.76
N LYS A 170 -18.36 -9.43 35.08
CA LYS A 170 -18.62 -7.99 34.93
C LYS A 170 -19.41 -7.38 36.12
N ARG A 171 -19.82 -8.19 37.08
CA ARG A 171 -20.68 -7.74 38.21
C ARG A 171 -19.92 -7.38 39.46
N GLU A 172 -18.61 -7.54 39.52
CA GLU A 172 -17.76 -7.31 40.71
C GLU A 172 -16.86 -6.07 40.59
N SER A 173 -17.22 -5.05 39.80
CA SER A 173 -16.48 -3.77 39.74
C SER A 173 -17.39 -2.59 39.99
#